data_4d78548f9e512c3b51e27cee925fc678
#
_entry.id   4d78548f9e512c3b51e27cee925fc678
#
_cell.length_a   1.000
_cell.length_b   1.000
_cell.length_c   1.000
_cell.angle_alpha   90.00
_cell.angle_beta   90.00
_cell.angle_gamma   90.00
#
_symmetry.space_group_name_H-M   'P 1'
#
loop_
_entity.id
_entity.type
_entity.pdbx_description
1 polymer ?
#
loop_
_entity_poly.entity_id
_entity_poly.type
_entity_poly.pdbx_seq_one_letter_code
_entity_poly.pdbx_strand_id
1 'polypeptide(L)'
;MNRTRFLAALATTALLAVSPLAAVAQTTGTPAPTAKTIGQPQSPRVVPTMIVLNAKGAKLQGGKLVLEGIAPNAIIFADRPVRSAGHALTSHLLEEWSINAPDSFAKTAPNATVSVLMKAKSAVVDAVVVLKSPKLEGERLTFDVDVLEGDLVGGDGAASVFIDIINLPLARRTSHRGAWYWGAN
;
A
#
# COMPACT_ATOMS: atom_id res chain seq x y z
N MET A 1 50.29 0.99 -84.96
CA MET A 1 50.78 2.31 -85.50
C MET A 1 51.03 3.22 -84.32
N ASN A 2 52.28 3.51 -84.19
CA ASN A 2 52.91 4.78 -83.77
C ASN A 2 52.60 5.34 -82.37
N ARG A 3 53.61 5.24 -81.57
CA ARG A 3 54.57 6.34 -81.19
C ARG A 3 54.03 7.28 -80.10
N THR A 4 54.71 7.76 -79.14
CA THR A 4 56.13 7.90 -78.78
C THR A 4 56.12 8.47 -77.35
N ARG A 5 56.99 7.98 -76.51
CA ARG A 5 57.93 8.65 -75.62
C ARG A 5 57.59 10.11 -75.14
N PHE A 6 57.64 10.36 -73.80
CA PHE A 6 58.79 11.13 -73.29
C PHE A 6 58.83 11.01 -71.73
N LEU A 7 60.04 10.79 -71.30
CA LEU A 7 60.51 10.88 -69.92
C LEU A 7 60.51 12.35 -69.44
N ALA A 8 60.21 12.57 -68.17
CA ALA A 8 60.90 13.60 -67.40
C ALA A 8 60.85 13.21 -65.96
N ALA A 9 61.98 12.90 -65.40
CA ALA A 9 62.27 12.80 -63.97
C ALA A 9 62.42 14.21 -63.42
N LEU A 10 61.91 14.47 -62.23
CA LEU A 10 62.48 15.45 -61.30
C LEU A 10 62.17 15.04 -59.89
N ALA A 11 63.25 14.92 -59.18
CA ALA A 11 63.34 14.77 -57.75
C ALA A 11 62.71 15.96 -57.02
N THR A 12 62.17 15.79 -55.82
CA THR A 12 62.69 16.53 -54.64
C THR A 12 61.75 16.39 -53.45
N THR A 13 62.42 16.15 -52.40
CA THR A 13 62.22 16.56 -51.00
C THR A 13 61.07 15.95 -50.20
N ALA A 14 61.48 14.96 -49.40
CA ALA A 14 60.81 14.55 -48.20
C ALA A 14 60.71 15.73 -47.21
N LEU A 15 59.51 16.09 -46.86
CA LEU A 15 59.19 16.93 -45.70
C LEU A 15 58.55 16.06 -44.64
N LEU A 16 59.35 15.67 -43.67
CA LEU A 16 58.87 15.00 -42.48
C LEU A 16 58.05 16.01 -41.64
N ALA A 17 56.73 15.93 -41.77
CA ALA A 17 55.85 16.64 -40.87
C ALA A 17 55.68 15.80 -39.58
N VAL A 18 56.39 16.19 -38.56
CA VAL A 18 56.18 15.70 -37.19
C VAL A 18 54.88 16.28 -36.68
N SER A 19 53.82 15.47 -36.68
CA SER A 19 52.58 15.83 -36.04
C SER A 19 52.74 15.66 -34.54
N PRO A 20 52.44 16.67 -33.72
CA PRO A 20 52.38 16.48 -32.26
C PRO A 20 51.18 15.62 -31.94
N LEU A 21 51.44 14.51 -31.27
CA LEU A 21 50.41 13.67 -30.64
C LEU A 21 49.81 14.48 -29.52
N ALA A 22 48.62 15.07 -29.76
CA ALA A 22 47.83 15.67 -28.69
C ALA A 22 47.31 14.56 -27.77
N ALA A 23 47.94 14.40 -26.65
CA ALA A 23 47.43 13.56 -25.58
C ALA A 23 46.08 14.15 -25.10
N VAL A 24 45.00 13.52 -25.50
CA VAL A 24 43.68 13.80 -24.93
C VAL A 24 43.69 13.26 -23.50
N ALA A 25 43.90 14.15 -22.55
CA ALA A 25 43.68 13.83 -21.16
C ALA A 25 42.20 13.48 -20.96
N GLN A 26 41.90 12.19 -20.85
CA GLN A 26 40.61 11.76 -20.36
C GLN A 26 40.53 12.18 -18.89
N THR A 27 39.88 13.30 -18.66
CA THR A 27 39.40 13.63 -17.31
C THR A 27 38.35 12.59 -16.97
N THR A 28 38.72 11.60 -16.16
CA THR A 28 37.77 10.75 -15.43
C THR A 28 37.02 11.66 -14.47
N GLY A 29 35.98 12.31 -14.98
CA GLY A 29 35.07 13.08 -14.15
C GLY A 29 34.43 12.11 -13.18
N THR A 30 34.78 12.21 -11.91
CA THR A 30 34.00 11.61 -10.82
C THR A 30 32.53 11.98 -11.06
N PRO A 31 31.60 11.02 -11.15
CA PRO A 31 30.19 11.34 -11.30
C PRO A 31 29.79 12.30 -10.19
N ALA A 32 29.31 13.47 -10.55
CA ALA A 32 28.78 14.42 -9.58
C ALA A 32 27.73 13.69 -8.74
N PRO A 33 27.74 13.87 -7.41
CA PRO A 33 26.72 13.24 -6.56
C PRO A 33 25.36 13.70 -7.06
N THR A 34 24.51 12.73 -7.39
CA THR A 34 23.14 12.99 -7.85
C THR A 34 22.47 13.85 -6.81
N ALA A 35 22.15 15.10 -7.14
CA ALA A 35 21.49 16.00 -6.23
C ALA A 35 20.21 15.31 -5.74
N LYS A 36 20.12 15.02 -4.44
CA LYS A 36 18.88 14.54 -3.84
C LYS A 36 17.89 15.68 -3.94
N THR A 37 16.95 15.58 -4.87
CA THR A 37 15.85 16.53 -4.99
C THR A 37 14.95 16.33 -3.79
N ILE A 38 15.07 17.23 -2.82
CA ILE A 38 14.13 17.29 -1.68
C ILE A 38 12.79 17.73 -2.28
N GLY A 39 11.75 16.86 -2.21
CA GLY A 39 10.40 17.23 -2.60
C GLY A 39 9.87 16.62 -3.89
N GLN A 40 10.44 15.57 -4.43
CA GLN A 40 9.71 14.74 -5.40
C GLN A 40 8.52 14.11 -4.66
N PRO A 41 7.26 14.39 -5.08
CA PRO A 41 6.13 13.66 -4.53
C PRO A 41 6.33 12.20 -4.92
N GLN A 42 6.64 11.37 -3.92
CA GLN A 42 6.59 9.92 -4.14
C GLN A 42 5.14 9.61 -4.50
N SER A 43 4.93 8.98 -5.66
CA SER A 43 3.64 8.40 -6.00
C SER A 43 3.12 7.63 -4.79
N PRO A 44 1.85 7.79 -4.40
CA PRO A 44 1.32 7.09 -3.23
C PRO A 44 1.55 5.59 -3.43
N ARG A 45 2.44 5.04 -2.61
CA ARG A 45 2.75 3.61 -2.66
C ARG A 45 1.54 2.90 -2.08
N VAL A 46 0.85 2.14 -2.91
CA VAL A 46 -0.22 1.25 -2.47
C VAL A 46 0.42 0.21 -1.54
N VAL A 47 -0.05 0.16 -0.30
CA VAL A 47 0.39 -0.82 0.69
C VAL A 47 -0.82 -1.63 1.09
N PRO A 48 -0.87 -2.93 0.75
CA PRO A 48 -1.92 -3.81 1.23
C PRO A 48 -1.99 -3.74 2.76
N THR A 49 -3.17 -3.53 3.28
CA THR A 49 -3.37 -3.36 4.72
C THR A 49 -4.61 -4.13 5.14
N MET A 50 -4.51 -4.75 6.30
CA MET A 50 -5.62 -5.41 6.96
C MET A 50 -5.92 -4.69 8.27
N ILE A 51 -7.19 -4.44 8.54
CA ILE A 51 -7.66 -3.92 9.81
C ILE A 51 -8.51 -4.99 10.48
N VAL A 52 -8.25 -5.23 11.77
CA VAL A 52 -8.98 -6.22 12.56
C VAL A 52 -9.73 -5.52 13.68
N LEU A 53 -11.04 -5.69 13.71
CA LEU A 53 -11.90 -5.34 14.83
C LEU A 53 -12.25 -6.58 15.62
N ASN A 54 -12.22 -6.51 16.94
CA ASN A 54 -12.61 -7.60 17.82
C ASN A 54 -13.83 -7.22 18.65
N ALA A 55 -14.74 -8.17 18.84
CA ALA A 55 -15.95 -8.00 19.63
C ALA A 55 -16.23 -9.26 20.46
N LYS A 56 -17.05 -9.12 21.51
CA LYS A 56 -17.49 -10.26 22.32
C LYS A 56 -18.48 -11.17 21.58
N GLY A 57 -19.15 -10.64 20.55
CA GLY A 57 -20.04 -11.39 19.68
C GLY A 57 -20.44 -10.60 18.44
N ALA A 58 -20.99 -11.29 17.45
CA ALA A 58 -21.54 -10.69 16.25
C ALA A 58 -22.85 -11.36 15.85
N LYS A 59 -23.74 -10.59 15.22
CA LYS A 59 -24.99 -11.07 14.63
C LYS A 59 -25.19 -10.43 13.28
N LEU A 60 -25.61 -11.24 12.32
CA LEU A 60 -25.96 -10.81 10.96
C LEU A 60 -27.46 -11.03 10.78
N GLN A 61 -28.22 -9.94 10.70
CA GLN A 61 -29.67 -10.01 10.58
C GLN A 61 -30.25 -8.78 9.87
N GLY A 62 -31.15 -8.98 8.94
CA GLY A 62 -31.88 -7.89 8.28
C GLY A 62 -30.97 -6.87 7.56
N GLY A 63 -29.89 -7.34 6.91
CA GLY A 63 -28.92 -6.46 6.25
C GLY A 63 -28.08 -5.62 7.21
N LYS A 64 -28.01 -6.02 8.47
CA LYS A 64 -27.19 -5.37 9.49
C LYS A 64 -26.22 -6.37 10.14
N LEU A 65 -24.97 -5.92 10.32
CA LEU A 65 -23.99 -6.57 11.17
C LEU A 65 -23.96 -5.84 12.50
N VAL A 66 -24.29 -6.54 13.57
CA VAL A 66 -24.25 -5.99 14.94
C VAL A 66 -23.10 -6.65 15.69
N LEU A 67 -22.15 -5.86 16.13
CA LEU A 67 -21.02 -6.28 16.96
C LEU A 67 -21.27 -5.83 18.40
N GLU A 68 -21.31 -6.78 19.32
CA GLU A 68 -21.53 -6.54 20.76
C GLU A 68 -20.21 -6.59 21.51
N GLY A 69 -19.98 -5.64 22.38
CA GLY A 69 -18.76 -5.53 23.18
C GLY A 69 -17.54 -5.33 22.27
N ILE A 70 -17.62 -4.35 21.36
CA ILE A 70 -16.55 -3.98 20.48
C ILE A 70 -15.32 -3.50 21.26
N ALA A 71 -14.13 -3.95 20.90
CA ALA A 71 -12.89 -3.46 21.48
C ALA A 71 -12.71 -1.97 21.17
N PRO A 72 -12.16 -1.17 22.09
CA PRO A 72 -11.92 0.26 21.87
C PRO A 72 -10.82 0.53 20.85
N ASN A 73 -10.06 -0.50 20.47
CA ASN A 73 -8.98 -0.42 19.49
C ASN A 73 -9.18 -1.38 18.32
N ALA A 74 -8.81 -0.94 17.14
CA ALA A 74 -8.61 -1.74 15.93
C ALA A 74 -7.12 -2.08 15.80
N ILE A 75 -6.80 -3.30 15.39
CA ILE A 75 -5.43 -3.71 15.05
C ILE A 75 -5.23 -3.50 13.55
N ILE A 76 -4.07 -2.99 13.17
CA ILE A 76 -3.77 -2.64 11.79
C ILE A 76 -2.46 -3.31 11.39
N PHE A 77 -2.48 -4.03 10.28
CA PHE A 77 -1.31 -4.64 9.67
C PHE A 77 -1.07 -4.03 8.29
N ALA A 78 0.16 -3.64 8.01
CA ALA A 78 0.59 -3.28 6.67
C ALA A 78 1.57 -4.34 6.16
N ASP A 79 1.32 -4.83 4.93
CA ASP A 79 2.17 -5.83 4.30
C ASP A 79 3.40 -5.18 3.63
N ARG A 80 4.13 -5.98 2.89
CA ARG A 80 5.30 -5.53 2.13
C ARG A 80 4.93 -4.41 1.13
N PRO A 81 5.79 -3.41 0.95
CA PRO A 81 7.17 -3.30 1.47
C PRO A 81 7.29 -2.70 2.87
N VAL A 82 6.19 -2.24 3.48
CA VAL A 82 6.21 -1.48 4.75
C VAL A 82 6.43 -2.40 5.95
N ARG A 83 5.73 -3.54 6.03
CA ARG A 83 5.82 -4.49 7.14
C ARG A 83 5.71 -3.81 8.50
N SER A 84 4.55 -3.31 8.81
CA SER A 84 4.27 -2.70 10.12
C SER A 84 2.99 -3.25 10.72
N ALA A 85 2.91 -3.22 12.04
CA ALA A 85 1.70 -3.52 12.78
C ALA A 85 1.51 -2.45 13.85
N GLY A 86 0.26 -2.17 14.19
CA GLY A 86 -0.07 -1.18 15.19
C GLY A 86 -1.54 -1.25 15.57
N HIS A 87 -1.98 -0.27 16.32
CA HIS A 87 -3.39 -0.13 16.63
C HIS A 87 -3.84 1.33 16.54
N ALA A 88 -5.13 1.52 16.32
CA ALA A 88 -5.78 2.82 16.40
C ALA A 88 -7.05 2.70 17.24
N LEU A 89 -7.58 3.81 17.72
CA LEU A 89 -8.90 3.81 18.35
C LEU A 89 -9.95 3.41 17.32
N THR A 90 -10.87 2.54 17.70
CA THR A 90 -11.99 2.14 16.85
C THR A 90 -12.79 3.36 16.39
N SER A 91 -13.02 4.35 17.25
CA SER A 91 -13.67 5.60 16.87
C SER A 91 -12.97 6.36 15.76
N HIS A 92 -11.64 6.41 15.76
CA HIS A 92 -10.87 7.06 14.68
C HIS A 92 -10.96 6.28 13.36
N LEU A 93 -11.01 4.95 13.41
CA LEU A 93 -11.24 4.15 12.21
C LEU A 93 -12.61 4.47 11.60
N LEU A 94 -13.65 4.60 12.42
CA LEU A 94 -15.02 4.86 11.97
C LEU A 94 -15.18 6.24 11.29
N GLU A 95 -14.30 7.20 11.55
CA GLU A 95 -14.28 8.49 10.85
C GLU A 95 -14.10 8.32 9.33
N GLU A 96 -13.48 7.21 8.87
CA GLU A 96 -13.23 6.95 7.44
C GLU A 96 -14.52 6.77 6.64
N TRP A 97 -15.63 6.42 7.27
CA TRP A 97 -16.95 6.38 6.64
C TRP A 97 -17.64 7.75 6.59
N SER A 98 -17.13 8.76 7.30
CA SER A 98 -17.69 10.11 7.35
C SER A 98 -16.86 11.14 6.57
N ILE A 99 -15.60 10.84 6.26
CA ILE A 99 -14.68 11.73 5.55
C ILE A 99 -15.09 11.86 4.09
N ASN A 100 -15.28 13.09 3.61
CA ASN A 100 -15.52 13.36 2.20
C ASN A 100 -14.20 13.45 1.41
N ALA A 101 -13.50 12.32 1.30
CA ALA A 101 -12.28 12.17 0.52
C ALA A 101 -12.49 11.11 -0.59
N PRO A 102 -11.79 11.21 -1.72
CA PRO A 102 -11.95 10.26 -2.83
C PRO A 102 -11.68 8.80 -2.46
N ASP A 103 -10.79 8.61 -1.48
CA ASP A 103 -10.29 7.35 -0.98
C ASP A 103 -10.92 6.92 0.36
N SER A 104 -12.02 7.57 0.77
CA SER A 104 -12.73 7.23 2.01
C SER A 104 -13.65 6.02 1.83
N PHE A 105 -13.96 5.34 2.94
CA PHE A 105 -14.96 4.27 2.95
C PHE A 105 -16.40 4.75 2.67
N ALA A 106 -16.66 6.05 2.80
CA ALA A 106 -17.90 6.65 2.35
C ALA A 106 -18.06 6.58 0.82
N LYS A 107 -16.96 6.60 0.07
CA LYS A 107 -16.96 6.51 -1.41
C LYS A 107 -16.77 5.09 -1.92
N THR A 108 -15.94 4.32 -1.25
CA THR A 108 -15.64 2.92 -1.59
C THR A 108 -15.72 2.09 -0.33
N ALA A 109 -16.91 1.55 -0.07
CA ALA A 109 -17.13 0.73 1.11
C ALA A 109 -16.25 -0.53 1.07
N PRO A 110 -15.53 -0.87 2.15
CA PRO A 110 -14.63 -2.00 2.17
C PRO A 110 -15.37 -3.32 2.30
N ASN A 111 -14.76 -4.38 1.75
CA ASN A 111 -15.16 -5.76 2.04
C ASN A 111 -14.55 -6.18 3.38
N ALA A 112 -15.23 -7.07 4.06
CA ALA A 112 -14.73 -7.66 5.29
C ALA A 112 -15.19 -9.11 5.45
N THR A 113 -14.34 -9.92 6.05
CA THR A 113 -14.71 -11.24 6.57
C THR A 113 -15.05 -11.10 8.04
N VAL A 114 -16.24 -11.51 8.41
CA VAL A 114 -16.70 -11.60 9.80
C VAL A 114 -16.58 -13.04 10.24
N SER A 115 -15.79 -13.29 11.26
CA SER A 115 -15.53 -14.63 11.78
C SER A 115 -16.00 -14.72 13.24
N VAL A 116 -16.85 -15.70 13.53
CA VAL A 116 -17.46 -15.88 14.86
C VAL A 116 -17.22 -17.28 15.39
N LEU A 117 -16.75 -17.37 16.62
CA LEU A 117 -16.53 -18.65 17.28
C LEU A 117 -17.86 -19.31 17.64
N MET A 118 -17.92 -20.63 17.48
CA MET A 118 -18.98 -21.49 17.99
C MET A 118 -18.49 -22.21 19.24
N LYS A 119 -18.86 -21.75 20.43
CA LYS A 119 -18.35 -22.26 21.70
C LYS A 119 -18.57 -23.77 21.88
N ALA A 120 -19.75 -24.25 21.53
CA ALA A 120 -20.13 -25.65 21.73
C ALA A 120 -19.41 -26.62 20.77
N LYS A 121 -18.92 -26.14 19.61
CA LYS A 121 -18.37 -27.01 18.58
C LYS A 121 -16.88 -26.80 18.34
N SER A 122 -16.25 -25.85 19.05
CA SER A 122 -14.86 -25.44 18.80
C SER A 122 -14.58 -25.19 17.31
N ALA A 123 -15.56 -24.56 16.64
CA ALA A 123 -15.56 -24.25 15.22
C ALA A 123 -15.75 -22.75 15.01
N VAL A 124 -15.69 -22.34 13.77
CA VAL A 124 -15.86 -20.95 13.31
C VAL A 124 -16.96 -20.92 12.25
N VAL A 125 -17.75 -19.90 12.24
CA VAL A 125 -18.63 -19.52 11.14
C VAL A 125 -18.20 -18.19 10.59
N ASP A 126 -18.23 -18.05 9.27
CA ASP A 126 -17.73 -16.87 8.56
C ASP A 126 -18.79 -16.32 7.61
N ALA A 127 -18.80 -15.02 7.46
CA ALA A 127 -19.54 -14.32 6.42
C ALA A 127 -18.67 -13.24 5.78
N VAL A 128 -18.77 -13.07 4.47
CA VAL A 128 -18.14 -12.00 3.73
C VAL A 128 -19.18 -10.92 3.45
N VAL A 129 -18.87 -9.68 3.82
CA VAL A 129 -19.81 -8.57 3.74
C VAL A 129 -19.14 -7.31 3.21
N VAL A 130 -19.93 -6.39 2.66
CA VAL A 130 -19.52 -5.01 2.40
C VAL A 130 -19.98 -4.15 3.58
N LEU A 131 -19.05 -3.42 4.22
CA LEU A 131 -19.35 -2.61 5.40
C LEU A 131 -19.75 -1.19 5.03
N LYS A 132 -20.95 -0.77 5.45
CA LYS A 132 -21.51 0.55 5.17
C LYS A 132 -22.01 1.19 6.47
N SER A 133 -22.06 2.53 6.49
CA SER A 133 -22.77 3.32 7.49
C SER A 133 -22.60 2.85 8.93
N PRO A 134 -21.37 2.84 9.49
CA PRO A 134 -21.16 2.42 10.87
C PRO A 134 -21.86 3.33 11.86
N LYS A 135 -22.43 2.75 12.93
CA LYS A 135 -23.00 3.44 14.05
C LYS A 135 -22.47 2.83 15.35
N LEU A 136 -21.74 3.61 16.12
CA LEU A 136 -21.20 3.21 17.41
C LEU A 136 -22.06 3.78 18.54
N GLU A 137 -22.61 2.91 19.39
CA GLU A 137 -23.41 3.25 20.56
C GLU A 137 -22.87 2.52 21.80
N GLY A 138 -22.06 3.21 22.56
CA GLY A 138 -21.31 2.58 23.65
C GLY A 138 -20.37 1.49 23.15
N GLU A 139 -20.57 0.25 23.59
CA GLU A 139 -19.81 -0.91 23.13
C GLU A 139 -20.51 -1.69 22.02
N ARG A 140 -21.56 -1.14 21.41
CA ARG A 140 -22.27 -1.75 20.28
C ARG A 140 -21.91 -1.01 18.99
N LEU A 141 -21.36 -1.72 18.01
CA LEU A 141 -21.08 -1.21 16.69
C LEU A 141 -21.98 -1.90 15.67
N THR A 142 -22.76 -1.13 14.92
CA THR A 142 -23.66 -1.63 13.89
C THR A 142 -23.22 -1.11 12.53
N PHE A 143 -23.18 -1.99 11.53
CA PHE A 143 -23.00 -1.64 10.13
C PHE A 143 -24.25 -2.01 9.34
N ASP A 144 -24.61 -1.21 8.34
CA ASP A 144 -25.41 -1.69 7.21
C ASP A 144 -24.48 -2.53 6.32
N VAL A 145 -24.95 -3.69 5.85
CA VAL A 145 -24.11 -4.59 5.08
C VAL A 145 -24.83 -5.18 3.87
N ASP A 146 -24.06 -5.39 2.80
CA ASP A 146 -24.42 -6.33 1.76
C ASP A 146 -23.69 -7.63 2.04
N VAL A 147 -24.42 -8.72 2.16
CA VAL A 147 -23.82 -10.06 2.36
C VAL A 147 -23.41 -10.61 1.00
N LEU A 148 -22.14 -10.92 0.85
CA LEU A 148 -21.56 -11.49 -0.37
C LEU A 148 -21.53 -13.01 -0.30
N GLU A 149 -21.19 -13.56 0.87
CA GLU A 149 -21.04 -15.00 1.07
C GLU A 149 -21.22 -15.36 2.55
N GLY A 150 -21.68 -16.58 2.82
CA GLY A 150 -21.77 -17.16 4.15
C GLY A 150 -22.89 -16.58 5.02
N ASP A 151 -22.89 -17.00 6.28
CA ASP A 151 -23.77 -16.51 7.34
C ASP A 151 -23.10 -16.67 8.71
N LEU A 152 -23.75 -16.18 9.77
CA LEU A 152 -23.24 -16.28 11.15
C LEU A 152 -24.14 -17.18 12.03
N VAL A 153 -24.91 -18.08 11.41
CA VAL A 153 -25.82 -18.97 12.14
C VAL A 153 -25.04 -19.93 13.03
N GLY A 154 -25.37 -19.96 14.30
CA GLY A 154 -24.71 -20.78 15.31
C GLY A 154 -23.46 -20.15 15.92
N GLY A 155 -23.01 -19.00 15.45
CA GLY A 155 -21.96 -18.23 16.10
C GLY A 155 -22.45 -17.60 17.40
N ASP A 156 -21.85 -17.99 18.54
CA ASP A 156 -22.25 -17.58 19.89
C ASP A 156 -21.05 -17.10 20.75
N GLY A 157 -19.87 -17.05 20.14
CA GLY A 157 -18.62 -16.69 20.78
C GLY A 157 -18.08 -15.31 20.34
N ALA A 158 -16.79 -15.13 20.64
CA ALA A 158 -16.07 -13.94 20.21
C ALA A 158 -16.03 -13.82 18.69
N ALA A 159 -16.02 -12.58 18.22
CA ALA A 159 -16.03 -12.27 16.80
C ALA A 159 -14.83 -11.40 16.44
N SER A 160 -14.30 -11.64 15.24
CA SER A 160 -13.32 -10.78 14.58
C SER A 160 -13.82 -10.36 13.21
N VAL A 161 -13.60 -9.11 12.86
CA VAL A 161 -13.91 -8.54 11.55
C VAL A 161 -12.61 -8.16 10.89
N PHE A 162 -12.28 -8.83 9.79
CA PHE A 162 -11.09 -8.61 9.00
C PHE A 162 -11.44 -7.74 7.80
N ILE A 163 -11.02 -6.48 7.83
CA ILE A 163 -11.27 -5.52 6.76
C ILE A 163 -10.04 -5.49 5.87
N ASP A 164 -10.19 -5.94 4.63
CA ASP A 164 -9.11 -5.93 3.63
C ASP A 164 -9.12 -4.62 2.85
N ILE A 165 -7.99 -3.95 2.82
CA ILE A 165 -7.83 -2.66 2.17
C ILE A 165 -6.66 -2.71 1.19
N ILE A 166 -6.98 -2.67 -0.09
CA ILE A 166 -6.00 -2.74 -1.17
C ILE A 166 -5.40 -1.36 -1.50
N ASN A 167 -6.08 -0.26 -1.17
CA ASN A 167 -5.62 1.12 -1.47
C ASN A 167 -5.52 1.97 -0.21
N LEU A 168 -4.34 2.53 0.05
CA LEU A 168 -4.03 3.19 1.30
C LEU A 168 -3.41 4.59 1.24
N PRO A 169 -4.24 5.58 1.04
CA PRO A 169 -4.09 6.85 1.76
C PRO A 169 -4.52 6.73 3.23
N LEU A 170 -5.39 5.77 3.53
CA LEU A 170 -5.97 5.54 4.85
C LEU A 170 -4.96 5.24 5.96
N ALA A 171 -4.01 4.34 5.71
CA ALA A 171 -2.99 4.03 6.70
C ALA A 171 -2.21 5.27 7.15
N ARG A 172 -2.05 6.26 6.26
CA ARG A 172 -1.42 7.53 6.64
C ARG A 172 -2.27 8.32 7.61
N ARG A 173 -3.58 8.45 7.37
CA ARG A 173 -4.48 9.18 8.26
C ARG A 173 -4.59 8.50 9.61
N THR A 174 -4.77 7.20 9.61
CA THR A 174 -4.87 6.39 10.83
C THR A 174 -3.52 6.26 11.53
N SER A 175 -2.40 6.18 10.81
CA SER A 175 -1.06 6.09 11.40
C SER A 175 -0.63 7.38 12.12
N HIS A 176 -1.09 8.54 11.67
CA HIS A 176 -0.84 9.79 12.39
C HIS A 176 -1.57 9.88 13.74
N ARG A 177 -2.61 9.06 13.94
CA ARG A 177 -3.42 9.01 15.16
C ARG A 177 -3.25 7.72 15.97
N GLY A 178 -2.56 6.74 15.42
CA GLY A 178 -2.28 5.44 16.04
C GLY A 178 -0.83 5.27 16.44
N ALA A 179 -0.56 4.37 17.37
CA ALA A 179 0.79 3.95 17.69
C ALA A 179 1.23 2.89 16.68
N TRP A 180 2.09 3.28 15.74
CA TRP A 180 2.73 2.35 14.82
C TRP A 180 4.08 1.89 15.35
N TYR A 181 4.26 0.61 15.48
CA TYR A 181 5.57 0.02 15.72
C TYR A 181 6.22 -0.24 14.38
N TRP A 182 7.17 0.59 14.00
CA TRP A 182 8.02 0.35 12.85
C TRP A 182 8.95 -0.80 13.19
N GLY A 183 8.88 -1.89 12.45
CA GLY A 183 9.93 -2.89 12.47
C GLY A 183 11.22 -2.22 12.00
N ALA A 184 12.18 -2.03 12.90
CA ALA A 184 13.53 -1.60 12.53
C ALA A 184 14.17 -2.70 11.67
N ASN A 185 14.57 -2.35 10.45
CA ASN A 185 15.53 -3.12 9.66
C ASN A 185 16.93 -2.59 9.95
#